data_c392466ab8b2862b664752cda92f32aa
#
_entry.id   c392466ab8b2862b664752cda92f32aa
#
_cell.length_a   1.000
_cell.length_b   1.000
_cell.length_c   1.000
_cell.angle_alpha   90.00
_cell.angle_beta   90.00
_cell.angle_gamma   90.00
#
_symmetry.space_group_name_H-M   'P 1'
#
loop_
_entity.id
_entity.type
_entity.pdbx_description
1 polymer ?
#
loop_
_entity_poly.entity_id
_entity_poly.type
_entity_poly.pdbx_seq_one_letter_code
_entity_poly.pdbx_strand_id
1 'polypeptide(L)'
;MTDDDALIVDIRESWETAEGTVPGALLIERGMLELSIGQAVPATDRQLILMCAGGDRSAISADALLQMGYEQVFNMAGGYNAWQEAGLPVSRPARLDDVMRTRYLRHLAIAEVGERGQKRLLESRVFIVGAGGLGSPAALYLAAAGVGHITLIDNDRVERSNLQRQILHSDHLVGHLKTESAAQRLHALNPDVTIDTLNERLSEDNAQDLLRGHDVVVDGSDNFPTRYALNEACLRLGVPWVYGAVLRFAGQVAVFHPSAGNQPCYRCLFPDPPLAEDAPNCAEAGVLGVMPGVIGTLQAAETLKLLLEVGQPLVSRLLHYNALDASFRTTRLVRDPACRSCGGR
;
A
#
# COMPACT_ATOMS: atom_id res chain seq x y z
N MET A 1 24.89 -3.01 19.08
CA MET A 1 23.51 -3.11 19.54
C MET A 1 22.73 -2.12 18.66
N THR A 2 22.12 -2.56 17.63
CA THR A 2 21.17 -1.78 16.81
C THR A 2 19.84 -1.91 17.54
N ASP A 3 19.43 -0.85 18.26
CA ASP A 3 18.17 -0.79 19.02
C ASP A 3 17.00 -0.58 18.02
N ASP A 4 16.61 -1.67 17.37
CA ASP A 4 15.52 -1.69 16.37
C ASP A 4 14.12 -1.69 17.03
N ASP A 5 14.05 -1.56 18.37
CA ASP A 5 12.81 -1.76 19.16
C ASP A 5 12.33 -0.50 19.92
N ALA A 6 13.11 0.56 19.93
CA ALA A 6 12.74 1.79 20.64
C ALA A 6 11.76 2.65 19.81
N LEU A 7 10.62 3.00 20.40
CA LEU A 7 9.63 3.88 19.78
C LEU A 7 9.78 5.32 20.28
N ILE A 8 10.01 6.26 19.37
CA ILE A 8 9.97 7.69 19.69
C ILE A 8 8.51 8.14 19.71
N VAL A 9 8.11 8.81 20.80
CA VAL A 9 6.79 9.42 20.94
C VAL A 9 6.96 10.94 20.99
N ASP A 10 6.53 11.62 19.96
CA ASP A 10 6.55 13.09 19.88
C ASP A 10 5.27 13.65 20.53
N ILE A 11 5.42 14.30 21.67
CA ILE A 11 4.31 14.85 22.45
C ILE A 11 4.06 16.35 22.21
N ARG A 12 4.65 16.91 21.15
CA ARG A 12 4.41 18.30 20.77
C ARG A 12 3.00 18.46 20.20
N GLU A 13 2.56 19.71 20.20
CA GLU A 13 1.27 20.06 19.60
C GLU A 13 1.29 19.84 18.06
N SER A 14 0.11 19.62 17.46
CA SER A 14 -0.01 19.33 16.02
C SER A 14 0.58 20.42 15.14
N TRP A 15 0.50 21.68 15.54
CA TRP A 15 1.12 22.79 14.80
C TRP A 15 2.66 22.78 14.88
N GLU A 16 3.25 22.28 15.97
CA GLU A 16 4.71 22.11 16.11
C GLU A 16 5.21 20.93 15.23
N THR A 17 4.49 19.80 15.26
CA THR A 17 4.86 18.60 14.50
C THR A 17 4.63 18.76 13.00
N ALA A 18 3.72 19.66 12.58
CA ALA A 18 3.50 20.01 11.18
C ALA A 18 4.74 20.60 10.50
N GLU A 19 5.63 21.26 11.26
CA GLU A 19 6.88 21.80 10.74
C GLU A 19 7.99 20.74 10.62
N GLY A 20 7.76 19.56 11.20
CA GLY A 20 8.65 18.40 11.13
C GLY A 20 8.73 17.63 12.44
N THR A 21 9.01 16.34 12.33
CA THR A 21 9.22 15.42 13.45
C THR A 21 10.31 14.41 13.13
N VAL A 22 10.69 13.58 14.08
CA VAL A 22 11.62 12.47 13.87
C VAL A 22 10.94 11.40 13.00
N PRO A 23 11.62 10.87 11.95
CA PRO A 23 11.05 9.81 11.13
C PRO A 23 10.61 8.60 11.96
N GLY A 24 9.39 8.12 11.74
CA GLY A 24 8.82 7.00 12.46
C GLY A 24 8.32 7.30 13.86
N ALA A 25 8.37 8.56 14.33
CA ALA A 25 7.83 8.93 15.63
C ALA A 25 6.30 8.79 15.68
N LEU A 26 5.80 8.25 16.79
CA LEU A 26 4.39 8.24 17.10
C LEU A 26 3.98 9.63 17.62
N LEU A 27 3.00 10.26 16.97
CA LEU A 27 2.55 11.61 17.33
C LEU A 27 1.35 11.49 18.28
N ILE A 28 1.51 11.95 19.53
CA ILE A 28 0.43 12.05 20.52
C ILE A 28 0.62 13.37 21.28
N GLU A 29 -0.28 14.33 21.05
CA GLU A 29 -0.21 15.61 21.77
C GLU A 29 -0.17 15.41 23.28
N ARG A 30 0.60 16.26 23.99
CA ARG A 30 0.80 16.14 25.44
C ARG A 30 -0.51 15.99 26.21
N GLY A 31 -1.54 16.75 25.83
CA GLY A 31 -2.85 16.73 26.50
C GLY A 31 -3.65 15.44 26.31
N MET A 32 -3.27 14.61 25.35
CA MET A 32 -3.94 13.34 25.00
C MET A 32 -3.09 12.11 25.36
N LEU A 33 -1.86 12.29 25.84
CA LEU A 33 -0.90 11.21 26.00
C LEU A 33 -1.42 10.10 26.90
N GLU A 34 -1.80 10.41 28.13
CA GLU A 34 -2.24 9.44 29.12
C GLU A 34 -3.56 8.72 28.73
N LEU A 35 -4.39 9.39 27.93
CA LEU A 35 -5.65 8.82 27.43
C LEU A 35 -5.44 7.87 26.26
N SER A 36 -4.42 8.11 25.43
CA SER A 36 -4.26 7.45 24.13
C SER A 36 -3.13 6.42 24.10
N ILE A 37 -2.13 6.54 24.96
CA ILE A 37 -0.92 5.71 24.90
C ILE A 37 -1.23 4.22 25.08
N GLY A 38 -2.16 3.85 25.97
CA GLY A 38 -2.53 2.46 26.23
C GLY A 38 -3.16 1.76 25.03
N GLN A 39 -3.85 2.52 24.16
CA GLN A 39 -4.38 2.00 22.91
C GLN A 39 -3.31 1.95 21.80
N ALA A 40 -2.47 2.99 21.75
CA ALA A 40 -1.43 3.11 20.71
C ALA A 40 -0.24 2.17 20.95
N VAL A 41 0.13 1.95 22.23
CA VAL A 41 1.22 1.08 22.65
C VAL A 41 0.74 0.22 23.83
N PRO A 42 0.04 -0.88 23.59
CA PRO A 42 -0.48 -1.77 24.64
C PRO A 42 0.60 -2.51 25.44
N ALA A 43 1.78 -2.73 24.84
CA ALA A 43 2.92 -3.41 25.46
C ALA A 43 3.66 -2.44 26.42
N THR A 44 3.52 -2.65 27.72
CA THR A 44 4.12 -1.77 28.75
C THR A 44 5.62 -1.96 28.93
N ASP A 45 6.17 -3.05 28.43
CA ASP A 45 7.60 -3.40 28.43
C ASP A 45 8.36 -2.81 27.23
N ARG A 46 7.65 -2.24 26.25
CA ARG A 46 8.27 -1.62 25.08
C ARG A 46 9.04 -0.37 25.46
N GLN A 47 10.24 -0.21 24.90
CA GLN A 47 11.06 0.98 25.09
C GLN A 47 10.44 2.20 24.41
N LEU A 48 10.12 3.24 25.19
CA LEU A 48 9.57 4.51 24.73
C LEU A 48 10.57 5.65 24.97
N ILE A 49 10.79 6.47 23.95
CA ILE A 49 11.58 7.70 24.04
C ILE A 49 10.63 8.87 23.82
N LEU A 50 10.27 9.58 24.88
CA LEU A 50 9.41 10.75 24.78
C LEU A 50 10.21 11.97 24.32
N MET A 51 9.63 12.72 23.39
CA MET A 51 10.24 13.92 22.83
C MET A 51 9.23 15.09 22.82
N CYS A 52 9.69 16.25 23.26
CA CYS A 52 9.01 17.53 23.00
C CYS A 52 9.97 18.52 22.32
N ALA A 53 9.70 19.81 22.31
CA ALA A 53 10.58 20.77 21.68
C ALA A 53 11.96 20.86 22.37
N GLY A 54 11.99 21.11 23.70
CA GLY A 54 13.21 21.32 24.47
C GLY A 54 13.57 20.21 25.46
N GLY A 55 12.68 19.21 25.66
CA GLY A 55 12.90 18.12 26.62
C GLY A 55 12.13 18.24 27.95
N ASP A 56 11.62 19.42 28.32
CA ASP A 56 10.97 19.63 29.62
C ASP A 56 9.58 19.00 29.72
N ARG A 57 8.72 19.21 28.74
CA ARG A 57 7.38 18.59 28.68
C ARG A 57 7.47 17.07 28.66
N SER A 58 8.42 16.52 27.92
CA SER A 58 8.61 15.06 27.77
C SER A 58 9.22 14.44 29.03
N ALA A 59 10.03 15.16 29.82
CA ALA A 59 10.51 14.67 31.08
C ALA A 59 9.36 14.46 32.11
N ILE A 60 8.45 15.43 32.21
CA ILE A 60 7.26 15.32 33.08
C ILE A 60 6.34 14.17 32.58
N SER A 61 6.20 14.03 31.26
CA SER A 61 5.37 12.99 30.70
C SER A 61 5.96 11.58 30.84
N ALA A 62 7.29 11.47 30.84
CA ALA A 62 7.96 10.19 31.09
C ALA A 62 7.66 9.68 32.50
N ASP A 63 7.70 10.57 33.51
CA ASP A 63 7.34 10.22 34.88
C ASP A 63 5.87 9.77 34.99
N ALA A 64 4.94 10.43 34.29
CA ALA A 64 3.54 10.05 34.26
C ALA A 64 3.35 8.65 33.67
N LEU A 65 4.03 8.30 32.55
CA LEU A 65 3.93 6.97 31.95
C LEU A 65 4.55 5.88 32.84
N LEU A 66 5.65 6.17 33.56
CA LEU A 66 6.21 5.24 34.54
C LEU A 66 5.19 4.94 35.64
N GLN A 67 4.47 5.96 36.14
CA GLN A 67 3.40 5.78 37.12
C GLN A 67 2.20 4.98 36.57
N MET A 68 1.96 5.02 35.29
CA MET A 68 0.94 4.19 34.58
C MET A 68 1.37 2.75 34.37
N GLY A 69 2.63 2.38 34.71
CA GLY A 69 3.13 1.01 34.62
C GLY A 69 3.95 0.69 33.35
N TYR A 70 4.33 1.69 32.55
CA TYR A 70 5.33 1.50 31.49
C TYR A 70 6.72 1.36 32.13
N GLU A 71 7.49 0.34 31.71
CA GLU A 71 8.74 -0.05 32.39
C GLU A 71 9.98 0.67 31.83
N GLN A 72 9.98 0.97 30.53
CA GLN A 72 11.15 1.52 29.82
C GLN A 72 10.82 2.83 29.14
N VAL A 73 10.71 3.91 29.93
CA VAL A 73 10.39 5.24 29.43
C VAL A 73 11.57 6.19 29.61
N PHE A 74 12.00 6.78 28.53
CA PHE A 74 13.13 7.70 28.47
C PHE A 74 12.69 9.08 27.96
N ASN A 75 13.42 10.11 28.35
CA ASN A 75 13.24 11.45 27.82
C ASN A 75 14.38 11.79 26.86
N MET A 76 14.05 12.34 25.69
CA MET A 76 15.04 12.87 24.75
C MET A 76 15.54 14.22 25.28
N ALA A 77 16.77 14.24 25.79
CA ALA A 77 17.40 15.49 26.28
C ALA A 77 17.57 16.50 25.14
N GLY A 78 17.16 17.75 25.38
CA GLY A 78 17.14 18.81 24.36
C GLY A 78 16.03 18.67 23.31
N GLY A 79 15.29 17.55 23.31
CA GLY A 79 14.11 17.32 22.47
C GLY A 79 14.37 17.46 20.97
N TYR A 80 13.35 17.88 20.24
CA TYR A 80 13.40 18.07 18.80
C TYR A 80 14.39 19.16 18.36
N ASN A 81 14.62 20.18 19.20
CA ASN A 81 15.59 21.22 18.90
C ASN A 81 17.01 20.63 18.77
N ALA A 82 17.43 19.80 19.72
CA ALA A 82 18.71 19.12 19.68
C ALA A 82 18.82 18.15 18.49
N TRP A 83 17.73 17.47 18.12
CA TRP A 83 17.65 16.61 16.93
C TRP A 83 17.94 17.40 15.64
N GLN A 84 17.33 18.58 15.50
CA GLN A 84 17.54 19.47 14.36
C GLN A 84 18.96 20.06 14.33
N GLU A 85 19.48 20.53 15.48
CA GLU A 85 20.83 21.06 15.59
C GLU A 85 21.91 20.02 15.22
N ALA A 86 21.64 18.75 15.51
CA ALA A 86 22.49 17.63 15.11
C ALA A 86 22.41 17.29 13.61
N GLY A 87 21.55 17.95 12.82
CA GLY A 87 21.36 17.72 11.40
C GLY A 87 20.76 16.34 11.07
N LEU A 88 20.04 15.73 12.02
CA LEU A 88 19.45 14.42 11.85
C LEU A 88 18.20 14.46 10.95
N PRO A 89 17.81 13.32 10.33
CA PRO A 89 16.69 13.29 9.40
C PRO A 89 15.38 13.78 10.03
N VAL A 90 14.63 14.55 9.27
CA VAL A 90 13.32 15.10 9.67
C VAL A 90 12.25 14.62 8.70
N SER A 91 11.18 14.08 9.23
CA SER A 91 9.94 13.78 8.51
C SER A 91 8.95 14.95 8.68
N ARG A 92 8.28 15.32 7.61
CA ARG A 92 7.16 16.28 7.68
C ARG A 92 5.88 15.51 7.38
N PRO A 93 4.98 15.37 8.38
CA PRO A 93 3.69 14.71 8.15
C PRO A 93 2.92 15.41 7.03
N ALA A 94 2.25 14.64 6.20
CA ALA A 94 1.41 15.19 5.14
C ALA A 94 0.38 16.16 5.74
N ARG A 95 0.29 17.35 5.17
CA ARG A 95 -0.63 18.38 5.62
C ARG A 95 -1.82 18.45 4.69
N LEU A 96 -3.04 18.34 5.23
CA LEU A 96 -4.25 18.57 4.47
C LEU A 96 -4.56 20.07 4.47
N ASP A 97 -4.32 20.72 3.33
CA ASP A 97 -4.80 22.07 3.09
C ASP A 97 -6.32 22.08 2.76
N ASP A 98 -6.91 23.24 2.56
CA ASP A 98 -8.36 23.37 2.32
C ASP A 98 -8.79 22.75 1.00
N VAL A 99 -7.93 22.71 0.00
CA VAL A 99 -8.19 22.08 -1.31
C VAL A 99 -8.23 20.57 -1.14
N MET A 100 -7.22 19.99 -0.47
CA MET A 100 -7.16 18.56 -0.13
C MET A 100 -8.33 18.16 0.79
N ARG A 101 -8.68 18.99 1.80
CA ARG A 101 -9.85 18.74 2.66
C ARG A 101 -11.14 18.68 1.86
N THR A 102 -11.29 19.56 0.88
CA THR A 102 -12.44 19.55 -0.02
C THR A 102 -12.44 18.29 -0.91
N ARG A 103 -11.30 17.93 -1.49
CA ARG A 103 -11.14 16.74 -2.34
C ARG A 103 -11.48 15.47 -1.58
N TYR A 104 -10.96 15.30 -0.37
CA TYR A 104 -11.09 14.08 0.43
C TYR A 104 -12.22 14.13 1.47
N LEU A 105 -13.13 15.12 1.37
CA LEU A 105 -14.20 15.33 2.35
C LEU A 105 -14.98 14.05 2.70
N ARG A 106 -15.23 13.18 1.71
CA ARG A 106 -15.96 11.92 1.91
C ARG A 106 -15.14 10.88 2.66
N HIS A 107 -13.83 10.84 2.48
CA HIS A 107 -12.93 10.01 3.28
C HIS A 107 -12.82 10.53 4.72
N LEU A 108 -12.72 11.85 4.88
CA LEU A 108 -12.65 12.47 6.22
C LEU A 108 -13.90 12.23 7.06
N ALA A 109 -15.05 11.99 6.44
CA ALA A 109 -16.31 11.68 7.11
C ALA A 109 -16.44 10.21 7.56
N ILE A 110 -15.56 9.31 7.10
CA ILE A 110 -15.54 7.89 7.50
C ILE A 110 -14.71 7.78 8.76
N ALA A 111 -15.27 7.29 9.88
CA ALA A 111 -14.60 7.24 11.17
C ALA A 111 -13.28 6.42 11.13
N GLU A 112 -13.26 5.32 10.36
CA GLU A 112 -12.09 4.45 10.20
C GLU A 112 -10.99 5.06 9.32
N VAL A 113 -11.28 6.11 8.56
CA VAL A 113 -10.32 6.83 7.72
C VAL A 113 -9.92 8.15 8.38
N GLY A 114 -10.85 9.09 8.47
CA GLY A 114 -10.65 10.40 9.06
C GLY A 114 -9.45 11.14 8.47
N GLU A 115 -8.97 12.15 9.19
CA GLU A 115 -7.78 12.90 8.80
C GLU A 115 -6.50 12.06 8.90
N ARG A 116 -6.40 11.22 9.92
CA ARG A 116 -5.24 10.34 10.14
C ARG A 116 -5.07 9.35 8.99
N GLY A 117 -6.16 8.68 8.59
CA GLY A 117 -6.10 7.73 7.47
C GLY A 117 -5.80 8.42 6.14
N GLN A 118 -6.37 9.61 5.91
CA GLN A 118 -6.07 10.36 4.67
C GLN A 118 -4.61 10.81 4.60
N LYS A 119 -4.02 11.26 5.71
CA LYS A 119 -2.58 11.58 5.78
C LYS A 119 -1.73 10.36 5.47
N ARG A 120 -2.10 9.20 6.03
CA ARG A 120 -1.42 7.94 5.75
C ARG A 120 -1.48 7.55 4.28
N LEU A 121 -2.62 7.74 3.60
CA LEU A 121 -2.71 7.53 2.16
C LEU A 121 -1.79 8.47 1.38
N LEU A 122 -1.73 9.75 1.75
CA LEU A 122 -0.84 10.73 1.11
C LEU A 122 0.67 10.42 1.30
N GLU A 123 1.03 9.72 2.35
CA GLU A 123 2.40 9.28 2.64
C GLU A 123 2.72 7.92 2.00
N SER A 124 1.71 7.16 1.57
CA SER A 124 1.86 5.79 1.06
C SER A 124 2.42 5.74 -0.37
N ARG A 125 3.13 4.66 -0.64
CA ARG A 125 3.78 4.35 -1.93
C ARG A 125 3.25 3.04 -2.50
N VAL A 126 2.60 3.08 -3.65
CA VAL A 126 2.04 1.89 -4.30
C VAL A 126 2.73 1.64 -5.64
N PHE A 127 3.13 0.39 -5.88
CA PHE A 127 3.65 -0.04 -7.17
C PHE A 127 2.56 -0.79 -7.95
N ILE A 128 2.26 -0.35 -9.17
CA ILE A 128 1.24 -0.97 -10.04
C ILE A 128 1.92 -1.61 -11.23
N VAL A 129 1.75 -2.91 -11.40
CA VAL A 129 2.27 -3.66 -12.53
C VAL A 129 1.22 -3.75 -13.62
N GLY A 130 1.47 -3.08 -14.71
CA GLY A 130 0.59 -3.02 -15.88
C GLY A 130 -0.45 -1.90 -15.83
N ALA A 131 -0.53 -1.13 -16.90
CA ALA A 131 -1.55 -0.10 -17.19
C ALA A 131 -2.70 -0.65 -18.06
N GLY A 132 -2.91 -1.97 -17.98
CA GLY A 132 -3.91 -2.69 -18.74
C GLY A 132 -5.32 -2.63 -18.14
N GLY A 133 -6.11 -3.67 -18.38
CA GLY A 133 -7.51 -3.73 -17.94
C GLY A 133 -7.68 -3.68 -16.42
N LEU A 134 -6.86 -4.41 -15.65
CA LEU A 134 -6.88 -4.44 -14.19
C LEU A 134 -6.21 -3.21 -13.59
N GLY A 135 -5.03 -2.84 -14.09
CA GLY A 135 -4.29 -1.67 -13.61
C GLY A 135 -5.02 -0.35 -13.84
N SER A 136 -5.81 -0.23 -14.91
CA SER A 136 -6.57 0.99 -15.22
C SER A 136 -7.51 1.43 -14.09
N PRO A 137 -8.50 0.64 -13.66
CA PRO A 137 -9.38 1.03 -12.57
C PRO A 137 -8.64 1.10 -11.23
N ALA A 138 -7.68 0.20 -10.97
CA ALA A 138 -6.90 0.25 -9.75
C ALA A 138 -6.14 1.58 -9.62
N ALA A 139 -5.40 2.00 -10.64
CA ALA A 139 -4.66 3.26 -10.65
C ALA A 139 -5.58 4.48 -10.48
N LEU A 140 -6.72 4.50 -11.19
CA LEU A 140 -7.69 5.60 -11.09
C LEU A 140 -8.22 5.74 -9.66
N TYR A 141 -8.65 4.67 -9.02
CA TYR A 141 -9.21 4.74 -7.67
C TYR A 141 -8.16 5.04 -6.61
N LEU A 142 -6.95 4.51 -6.74
CA LEU A 142 -5.85 4.79 -5.81
C LEU A 142 -5.39 6.26 -5.92
N ALA A 143 -5.28 6.79 -7.14
CA ALA A 143 -4.98 8.21 -7.34
C ALA A 143 -6.12 9.11 -6.83
N ALA A 144 -7.38 8.78 -7.12
CA ALA A 144 -8.54 9.51 -6.61
C ALA A 144 -8.62 9.50 -5.08
N ALA A 145 -8.24 8.38 -4.45
CA ALA A 145 -8.18 8.23 -3.00
C ALA A 145 -7.03 9.04 -2.35
N GLY A 146 -6.08 9.52 -3.14
CA GLY A 146 -4.94 10.29 -2.63
C GLY A 146 -3.80 9.42 -2.08
N VAL A 147 -3.55 8.26 -2.68
CA VAL A 147 -2.28 7.54 -2.48
C VAL A 147 -1.16 8.42 -3.01
N GLY A 148 -0.28 8.90 -2.09
CA GLY A 148 0.62 10.01 -2.39
C GLY A 148 1.65 9.74 -3.46
N HIS A 149 2.06 8.47 -3.63
CA HIS A 149 3.03 8.08 -4.64
C HIS A 149 2.60 6.79 -5.33
N ILE A 150 2.44 6.83 -6.64
CA ILE A 150 2.12 5.67 -7.47
C ILE A 150 3.23 5.50 -8.51
N THR A 151 3.94 4.37 -8.46
CA THR A 151 4.84 3.94 -9.53
C THR A 151 4.11 2.95 -10.43
N LEU A 152 4.06 3.21 -11.72
CA LEU A 152 3.36 2.38 -12.70
C LEU A 152 4.34 1.89 -13.77
N ILE A 153 4.42 0.56 -13.96
CA ILE A 153 5.27 -0.08 -14.97
C ILE A 153 4.43 -0.73 -16.06
N ASP A 154 4.72 -0.43 -17.31
CA ASP A 154 4.14 -1.06 -18.51
C ASP A 154 5.06 -0.78 -19.71
N ASN A 155 5.30 -1.73 -20.58
CA ASN A 155 6.15 -1.57 -21.76
C ASN A 155 5.39 -1.47 -23.07
N ASP A 156 4.05 -1.50 -23.02
CA ASP A 156 3.20 -1.49 -24.20
C ASP A 156 2.81 -0.08 -24.66
N ARG A 157 2.23 -0.05 -25.86
CA ARG A 157 1.55 1.11 -26.41
C ARG A 157 0.04 0.97 -26.34
N VAL A 158 -0.65 2.10 -26.33
CA VAL A 158 -2.12 2.13 -26.40
C VAL A 158 -2.57 1.67 -27.77
N GLU A 159 -3.40 0.64 -27.79
CA GLU A 159 -4.04 0.12 -29.01
C GLU A 159 -5.55 0.32 -28.93
N ARG A 160 -6.20 0.55 -30.08
CA ARG A 160 -7.66 0.71 -30.14
C ARG A 160 -8.41 -0.52 -29.61
N SER A 161 -7.89 -1.72 -29.86
CA SER A 161 -8.41 -3.00 -29.35
C SER A 161 -8.41 -3.11 -27.82
N ASN A 162 -7.62 -2.28 -27.14
CA ASN A 162 -7.51 -2.25 -25.69
C ASN A 162 -8.61 -1.39 -25.03
N LEU A 163 -9.11 -0.36 -25.72
CA LEU A 163 -9.94 0.70 -25.16
C LEU A 163 -11.28 0.21 -24.61
N GLN A 164 -11.77 -0.94 -25.06
CA GLN A 164 -13.00 -1.55 -24.55
C GLN A 164 -12.92 -1.98 -23.06
N ARG A 165 -11.67 -2.07 -22.48
CA ARG A 165 -11.43 -2.46 -21.08
C ARG A 165 -10.35 -1.67 -20.36
N GLN A 166 -9.49 -0.94 -21.07
CA GLN A 166 -8.38 -0.17 -20.50
C GLN A 166 -8.78 1.31 -20.39
N ILE A 167 -9.67 1.60 -19.44
CA ILE A 167 -10.35 2.90 -19.30
C ILE A 167 -9.43 4.06 -18.85
N LEU A 168 -8.18 3.76 -18.53
CA LEU A 168 -7.14 4.75 -18.23
C LEU A 168 -6.70 5.48 -19.50
N HIS A 169 -6.86 4.86 -20.65
CA HIS A 169 -6.45 5.37 -21.95
C HIS A 169 -7.63 5.92 -22.77
N SER A 170 -7.32 6.64 -23.84
CA SER A 170 -8.31 7.26 -24.72
C SER A 170 -7.88 7.19 -26.18
N ASP A 171 -8.85 7.27 -27.10
CA ASP A 171 -8.64 7.02 -28.54
C ASP A 171 -7.59 7.95 -29.18
N HIS A 172 -7.53 9.22 -28.74
CA HIS A 172 -6.55 10.18 -29.25
C HIS A 172 -5.09 9.88 -28.82
N LEU A 173 -4.88 8.96 -27.88
CA LEU A 173 -3.57 8.51 -27.41
C LEU A 173 -3.16 7.14 -28.00
N VAL A 174 -3.90 6.61 -28.98
CA VAL A 174 -3.49 5.37 -29.69
C VAL A 174 -2.10 5.56 -30.30
N GLY A 175 -1.21 4.59 -30.04
CA GLY A 175 0.19 4.62 -30.43
C GLY A 175 1.15 5.22 -29.42
N HIS A 176 0.69 6.00 -28.42
CA HIS A 176 1.52 6.49 -27.31
C HIS A 176 1.83 5.37 -26.31
N LEU A 177 2.88 5.56 -25.49
CA LEU A 177 3.17 4.63 -24.40
C LEU A 177 2.00 4.60 -23.41
N LYS A 178 1.63 3.41 -22.92
CA LYS A 178 0.59 3.27 -21.90
C LYS A 178 0.94 4.03 -20.63
N THR A 179 2.22 4.05 -20.27
CA THR A 179 2.74 4.78 -19.11
C THR A 179 2.56 6.29 -19.21
N GLU A 180 2.84 6.89 -20.37
CA GLU A 180 2.61 8.32 -20.63
C GLU A 180 1.12 8.68 -20.57
N SER A 181 0.30 7.87 -21.25
CA SER A 181 -1.17 8.03 -21.23
C SER A 181 -1.74 7.92 -19.81
N ALA A 182 -1.23 6.98 -19.02
CA ALA A 182 -1.62 6.78 -17.62
C ALA A 182 -1.24 8.00 -16.77
N ALA A 183 0.00 8.45 -16.83
CA ALA A 183 0.49 9.60 -16.05
C ALA A 183 -0.34 10.84 -16.32
N GLN A 184 -0.60 11.14 -17.60
CA GLN A 184 -1.44 12.29 -18.00
C GLN A 184 -2.84 12.21 -17.37
N ARG A 185 -3.47 11.03 -17.43
CA ARG A 185 -4.83 10.83 -16.92
C ARG A 185 -4.90 10.89 -15.40
N LEU A 186 -3.95 10.27 -14.71
CA LEU A 186 -3.91 10.22 -13.26
C LEU A 186 -3.60 11.62 -12.67
N HIS A 187 -2.64 12.34 -13.26
CA HIS A 187 -2.33 13.71 -12.85
C HIS A 187 -3.50 14.67 -13.06
N ALA A 188 -4.24 14.54 -14.19
CA ALA A 188 -5.45 15.31 -14.42
C ALA A 188 -6.58 15.00 -13.43
N LEU A 189 -6.64 13.77 -12.90
CA LEU A 189 -7.61 13.36 -11.89
C LEU A 189 -7.25 13.91 -10.51
N ASN A 190 -5.98 13.75 -10.11
CA ASN A 190 -5.49 14.19 -8.81
C ASN A 190 -4.07 14.74 -8.91
N PRO A 191 -3.86 16.06 -9.01
CA PRO A 191 -2.55 16.67 -9.11
C PRO A 191 -1.71 16.58 -7.81
N ASP A 192 -2.33 16.21 -6.68
CA ASP A 192 -1.63 16.06 -5.41
C ASP A 192 -0.85 14.74 -5.30
N VAL A 193 -1.06 13.81 -6.26
CA VAL A 193 -0.40 12.49 -6.30
C VAL A 193 0.81 12.53 -7.22
N THR A 194 1.93 12.06 -6.71
CA THR A 194 3.13 11.84 -7.52
C THR A 194 2.99 10.56 -8.34
N ILE A 195 3.16 10.66 -9.65
CA ILE A 195 3.07 9.51 -10.57
C ILE A 195 4.43 9.32 -11.24
N ASP A 196 5.11 8.23 -10.88
CA ASP A 196 6.29 7.77 -11.57
C ASP A 196 5.93 6.68 -12.57
N THR A 197 6.55 6.69 -13.73
CA THR A 197 6.28 5.71 -14.79
C THR A 197 7.55 5.06 -15.28
N LEU A 198 7.50 3.75 -15.48
CA LEU A 198 8.58 2.92 -15.98
C LEU A 198 8.15 2.23 -17.28
N ASN A 199 8.79 2.60 -18.39
CA ASN A 199 8.51 2.00 -19.69
C ASN A 199 9.41 0.78 -19.91
N GLU A 200 9.21 -0.24 -19.08
CA GLU A 200 9.95 -1.49 -19.15
C GLU A 200 9.08 -2.65 -18.65
N ARG A 201 9.56 -3.87 -18.84
CA ARG A 201 8.88 -5.08 -18.38
C ARG A 201 9.44 -5.49 -17.01
N LEU A 202 8.53 -5.78 -16.07
CA LEU A 202 8.92 -6.40 -14.80
C LEU A 202 9.31 -7.86 -15.03
N SER A 203 10.48 -8.24 -14.53
CA SER A 203 11.09 -9.57 -14.66
C SER A 203 11.70 -10.02 -13.33
N GLU A 204 12.20 -11.26 -13.26
CA GLU A 204 12.92 -11.75 -12.09
C GLU A 204 14.18 -10.93 -11.77
N ASP A 205 14.83 -10.37 -12.80
CA ASP A 205 16.11 -9.66 -12.65
C ASP A 205 15.94 -8.27 -12.03
N ASN A 206 14.80 -7.57 -12.30
CA ASN A 206 14.61 -6.18 -11.85
C ASN A 206 13.54 -6.03 -10.75
N ALA A 207 12.68 -7.03 -10.54
CA ALA A 207 11.53 -6.90 -9.64
C ALA A 207 11.92 -6.50 -8.21
N GLN A 208 12.97 -7.09 -7.64
CA GLN A 208 13.36 -6.80 -6.27
C GLN A 208 13.80 -5.35 -6.07
N ASP A 209 14.54 -4.79 -7.02
CA ASP A 209 15.01 -3.41 -6.93
C ASP A 209 13.88 -2.41 -7.20
N LEU A 210 13.03 -2.70 -8.17
CA LEU A 210 11.87 -1.85 -8.52
C LEU A 210 10.83 -1.78 -7.41
N LEU A 211 10.59 -2.89 -6.70
CA LEU A 211 9.57 -2.95 -5.63
C LEU A 211 10.04 -2.41 -4.29
N ARG A 212 11.35 -2.17 -4.12
CA ARG A 212 11.92 -1.68 -2.86
C ARG A 212 11.35 -0.32 -2.46
N GLY A 213 10.95 -0.18 -1.20
CA GLY A 213 10.43 1.07 -0.66
C GLY A 213 8.99 1.39 -1.02
N HIS A 214 8.25 0.40 -1.56
CA HIS A 214 6.80 0.50 -1.74
C HIS A 214 6.08 -0.26 -0.62
N ASP A 215 4.92 0.26 -0.19
CA ASP A 215 4.12 -0.32 0.88
C ASP A 215 3.24 -1.46 0.40
N VAL A 216 2.74 -1.38 -0.84
CA VAL A 216 1.88 -2.39 -1.47
C VAL A 216 2.17 -2.47 -2.97
N VAL A 217 2.10 -3.69 -3.52
CA VAL A 217 2.14 -3.95 -4.96
C VAL A 217 0.76 -4.36 -5.45
N VAL A 218 0.32 -3.80 -6.58
CA VAL A 218 -0.93 -4.17 -7.27
C VAL A 218 -0.60 -4.88 -8.57
N ASP A 219 -1.08 -6.10 -8.73
CA ASP A 219 -0.85 -6.92 -9.92
C ASP A 219 -1.93 -6.68 -10.98
N GLY A 220 -1.60 -5.91 -11.98
CA GLY A 220 -2.40 -5.74 -13.19
C GLY A 220 -1.89 -6.56 -14.38
N SER A 221 -0.94 -7.49 -14.16
CA SER A 221 -0.37 -8.32 -15.22
C SER A 221 -1.34 -9.40 -15.70
N ASP A 222 -1.12 -9.87 -16.92
CA ASP A 222 -1.91 -10.91 -17.57
C ASP A 222 -1.10 -12.20 -17.87
N ASN A 223 0.12 -12.30 -17.27
CA ASN A 223 1.03 -13.40 -17.58
C ASN A 223 1.67 -14.02 -16.33
N PHE A 224 1.93 -15.31 -16.40
CA PHE A 224 2.49 -16.08 -15.29
C PHE A 224 3.94 -15.71 -14.94
N PRO A 225 4.88 -15.49 -15.89
CA PRO A 225 6.26 -15.12 -15.55
C PRO A 225 6.32 -13.90 -14.63
N THR A 226 5.58 -12.84 -14.93
CA THR A 226 5.49 -11.63 -14.09
C THR A 226 4.96 -11.95 -12.68
N ARG A 227 3.94 -12.80 -12.56
CA ARG A 227 3.38 -13.19 -11.25
C ARG A 227 4.34 -13.99 -10.40
N TYR A 228 5.14 -14.88 -10.99
CA TYR A 228 6.17 -15.58 -10.27
C TYR A 228 7.32 -14.67 -9.85
N ALA A 229 7.74 -13.72 -10.69
CA ALA A 229 8.71 -12.69 -10.33
C ALA A 229 8.21 -11.83 -9.16
N LEU A 230 6.93 -11.39 -9.19
CA LEU A 230 6.29 -10.68 -8.09
C LEU A 230 6.29 -11.48 -6.80
N ASN A 231 5.89 -12.77 -6.86
CA ASN A 231 5.87 -13.64 -5.70
C ASN A 231 7.23 -13.71 -5.02
N GLU A 232 8.30 -13.96 -5.78
CA GLU A 232 9.66 -14.08 -5.22
C GLU A 232 10.17 -12.74 -4.66
N ALA A 233 9.96 -11.64 -5.38
CA ALA A 233 10.41 -10.32 -4.93
C ALA A 233 9.64 -9.85 -3.69
N CYS A 234 8.31 -9.97 -3.67
CA CYS A 234 7.48 -9.60 -2.53
C CYS A 234 7.78 -10.45 -1.29
N LEU A 235 8.03 -11.76 -1.45
CA LEU A 235 8.46 -12.64 -0.36
C LEU A 235 9.80 -12.21 0.24
N ARG A 236 10.78 -11.77 -0.58
CA ARG A 236 12.09 -11.32 -0.10
C ARG A 236 12.02 -9.97 0.60
N LEU A 237 11.20 -9.06 0.08
CA LEU A 237 11.06 -7.70 0.60
C LEU A 237 10.07 -7.59 1.77
N GLY A 238 9.23 -8.62 2.00
CA GLY A 238 8.15 -8.54 2.98
C GLY A 238 6.98 -7.66 2.55
N VAL A 239 6.91 -7.25 1.28
CA VAL A 239 5.89 -6.33 0.76
C VAL A 239 4.62 -7.10 0.38
N PRO A 240 3.44 -6.72 0.85
CA PRO A 240 2.18 -7.32 0.42
C PRO A 240 1.87 -6.99 -1.03
N TRP A 241 1.26 -7.94 -1.76
CA TRP A 241 0.78 -7.68 -3.09
C TRP A 241 -0.65 -8.17 -3.31
N VAL A 242 -1.40 -7.38 -4.07
CA VAL A 242 -2.80 -7.60 -4.36
C VAL A 242 -2.92 -8.22 -5.74
N TYR A 243 -3.16 -9.52 -5.76
CA TYR A 243 -3.35 -10.31 -6.97
C TYR A 243 -4.73 -10.07 -7.57
N GLY A 244 -4.80 -9.99 -8.90
CA GLY A 244 -6.02 -9.98 -9.67
C GLY A 244 -5.89 -10.82 -10.94
N ALA A 245 -6.96 -11.51 -11.33
CA ALA A 245 -7.05 -12.22 -12.60
C ALA A 245 -8.48 -12.18 -13.15
N VAL A 246 -8.59 -12.16 -14.47
CA VAL A 246 -9.87 -12.17 -15.18
C VAL A 246 -9.79 -13.10 -16.38
N LEU A 247 -10.90 -13.78 -16.64
CA LEU A 247 -11.07 -14.63 -17.83
C LEU A 247 -12.54 -14.68 -18.21
N ARG A 248 -12.88 -14.27 -19.43
CA ARG A 248 -14.26 -14.26 -19.93
C ARG A 248 -15.21 -13.48 -18.99
N PHE A 249 -16.02 -14.18 -18.20
CA PHE A 249 -17.01 -13.64 -17.23
C PHE A 249 -16.60 -13.87 -15.79
N ALA A 250 -15.42 -14.44 -15.54
CA ALA A 250 -14.94 -14.75 -14.19
C ALA A 250 -13.76 -13.86 -13.80
N GLY A 251 -13.64 -13.59 -12.51
CA GLY A 251 -12.54 -12.86 -11.94
C GLY A 251 -12.15 -13.36 -10.57
N GLN A 252 -10.92 -13.07 -10.16
CA GLN A 252 -10.34 -13.47 -8.89
C GLN A 252 -9.55 -12.33 -8.27
N VAL A 253 -9.58 -12.25 -6.94
CA VAL A 253 -8.75 -11.33 -6.13
C VAL A 253 -8.24 -12.06 -4.89
N ALA A 254 -6.98 -11.86 -4.55
CA ALA A 254 -6.38 -12.30 -3.30
C ALA A 254 -5.30 -11.31 -2.83
N VAL A 255 -4.96 -11.37 -1.56
CA VAL A 255 -3.82 -10.63 -0.98
C VAL A 255 -2.78 -11.64 -0.50
N PHE A 256 -1.56 -11.53 -1.03
CA PHE A 256 -0.41 -12.26 -0.52
C PHE A 256 0.40 -11.31 0.37
N HIS A 257 0.48 -11.60 1.66
CA HIS A 257 1.11 -10.74 2.66
C HIS A 257 2.23 -11.47 3.41
N PRO A 258 3.47 -11.39 2.90
CA PRO A 258 4.59 -12.18 3.44
C PRO A 258 4.89 -11.90 4.91
N SER A 259 4.72 -10.66 5.36
CA SER A 259 5.01 -10.24 6.75
C SER A 259 3.87 -10.53 7.74
N ALA A 260 2.71 -11.02 7.28
CA ALA A 260 1.57 -11.34 8.15
C ALA A 260 1.67 -12.75 8.81
N GLY A 261 2.89 -13.29 8.94
CA GLY A 261 3.14 -14.59 9.57
C GLY A 261 3.00 -15.76 8.60
N ASN A 262 2.50 -16.91 9.08
CA ASN A 262 2.46 -18.17 8.33
C ASN A 262 1.39 -18.18 7.22
N GLN A 263 1.50 -17.29 6.23
CA GLN A 263 0.52 -17.13 5.15
C GLN A 263 0.94 -17.86 3.87
N PRO A 264 -0.03 -18.32 3.03
CA PRO A 264 0.26 -18.87 1.72
C PRO A 264 0.81 -17.80 0.78
N CYS A 265 1.73 -18.20 -0.10
CA CYS A 265 2.18 -17.38 -1.23
C CYS A 265 1.48 -17.81 -2.53
N TYR A 266 1.76 -17.10 -3.63
CA TYR A 266 1.19 -17.43 -4.94
C TYR A 266 1.51 -18.88 -5.39
N ARG A 267 2.73 -19.38 -5.11
CA ARG A 267 3.11 -20.75 -5.42
C ARG A 267 2.40 -21.81 -4.57
N CYS A 268 1.84 -21.46 -3.42
CA CYS A 268 0.96 -22.39 -2.70
C CYS A 268 -0.37 -22.61 -3.46
N LEU A 269 -0.80 -21.61 -4.24
CA LEU A 269 -2.01 -21.71 -5.08
C LEU A 269 -1.70 -22.27 -6.48
N PHE A 270 -0.58 -21.82 -7.08
CA PHE A 270 -0.10 -22.23 -8.40
C PHE A 270 1.35 -22.71 -8.30
N PRO A 271 1.60 -23.98 -7.93
CA PRO A 271 2.95 -24.51 -7.71
C PRO A 271 3.86 -24.39 -8.93
N ASP A 272 3.32 -24.68 -10.11
CA ASP A 272 4.00 -24.61 -11.39
C ASP A 272 3.21 -23.77 -12.40
N PRO A 273 3.90 -23.08 -13.33
CA PRO A 273 3.23 -22.44 -14.43
C PRO A 273 2.44 -23.47 -15.25
N PRO A 274 1.18 -23.20 -15.59
CA PRO A 274 0.43 -24.06 -16.49
C PRO A 274 1.11 -24.11 -17.86
N LEU A 275 0.90 -25.20 -18.60
CA LEU A 275 1.35 -25.27 -19.99
C LEU A 275 0.67 -24.17 -20.81
N ALA A 276 1.36 -23.65 -21.82
CA ALA A 276 0.83 -22.56 -22.66
C ALA A 276 -0.53 -22.91 -23.31
N GLU A 277 -0.74 -24.20 -23.64
CA GLU A 277 -1.99 -24.73 -24.18
C GLU A 277 -3.15 -24.78 -23.18
N ASP A 278 -2.85 -24.87 -21.88
CA ASP A 278 -3.84 -24.96 -20.80
C ASP A 278 -4.23 -23.60 -20.21
N ALA A 279 -3.51 -22.55 -20.57
CA ALA A 279 -3.69 -21.21 -20.02
C ALA A 279 -3.74 -20.14 -21.11
N PRO A 280 -4.80 -20.11 -21.91
CA PRO A 280 -4.98 -19.07 -22.91
C PRO A 280 -5.00 -17.69 -22.24
N ASN A 281 -4.28 -16.75 -22.82
CA ASN A 281 -4.29 -15.37 -22.33
C ASN A 281 -5.64 -14.68 -22.61
N CYS A 282 -5.86 -13.50 -22.00
CA CYS A 282 -7.12 -12.75 -22.19
C CYS A 282 -7.36 -12.33 -23.65
N ALA A 283 -6.32 -12.21 -24.47
CA ALA A 283 -6.46 -11.87 -25.90
C ALA A 283 -7.01 -13.05 -26.69
N GLU A 284 -6.63 -14.28 -26.34
CA GLU A 284 -7.08 -15.51 -26.99
C GLU A 284 -8.46 -15.98 -26.49
N ALA A 285 -8.67 -15.95 -25.19
CA ALA A 285 -9.91 -16.46 -24.58
C ALA A 285 -11.05 -15.43 -24.55
N GLY A 286 -10.73 -14.15 -24.73
CA GLY A 286 -11.67 -13.02 -24.58
C GLY A 286 -11.96 -12.66 -23.13
N VAL A 287 -12.43 -11.43 -22.94
CA VAL A 287 -12.88 -10.91 -21.64
C VAL A 287 -13.98 -9.87 -21.83
N LEU A 288 -15.05 -9.97 -21.06
CA LEU A 288 -16.07 -8.92 -21.02
C LEU A 288 -15.45 -7.65 -20.43
N GLY A 289 -15.51 -6.52 -21.16
CA GLY A 289 -14.73 -5.31 -20.83
C GLY A 289 -14.92 -4.75 -19.44
N VAL A 290 -16.09 -4.94 -18.81
CA VAL A 290 -16.38 -4.52 -17.44
C VAL A 290 -15.68 -5.40 -16.38
N MET A 291 -15.30 -6.63 -16.73
CA MET A 291 -14.70 -7.57 -15.75
C MET A 291 -13.40 -7.06 -15.14
N PRO A 292 -12.42 -6.59 -15.93
CA PRO A 292 -11.25 -5.94 -15.34
C PRO A 292 -11.62 -4.70 -14.50
N GLY A 293 -12.67 -3.98 -14.84
CA GLY A 293 -13.20 -2.87 -14.05
C GLY A 293 -13.60 -3.31 -12.64
N VAL A 294 -14.41 -4.36 -12.53
CA VAL A 294 -14.85 -4.91 -11.22
C VAL A 294 -13.65 -5.41 -10.41
N ILE A 295 -12.80 -6.23 -11.01
CA ILE A 295 -11.67 -6.87 -10.31
C ILE A 295 -10.61 -5.84 -9.92
N GLY A 296 -10.23 -4.92 -10.81
CA GLY A 296 -9.25 -3.88 -10.47
C GLY A 296 -9.77 -2.88 -9.42
N THR A 297 -11.08 -2.63 -9.38
CA THR A 297 -11.69 -1.84 -8.29
C THR A 297 -11.63 -2.60 -6.95
N LEU A 298 -11.84 -3.92 -6.95
CA LEU A 298 -11.65 -4.75 -5.76
C LEU A 298 -10.17 -4.77 -5.34
N GLN A 299 -9.23 -4.81 -6.28
CA GLN A 299 -7.79 -4.68 -5.96
C GLN A 299 -7.50 -3.32 -5.31
N ALA A 300 -8.06 -2.23 -5.81
CA ALA A 300 -7.91 -0.92 -5.17
C ALA A 300 -8.47 -0.92 -3.74
N ALA A 301 -9.65 -1.51 -3.52
CA ALA A 301 -10.24 -1.61 -2.19
C ALA A 301 -9.37 -2.42 -1.21
N GLU A 302 -8.80 -3.55 -1.66
CA GLU A 302 -7.87 -4.35 -0.85
C GLU A 302 -6.58 -3.57 -0.54
N THR A 303 -6.06 -2.82 -1.52
CA THR A 303 -4.88 -1.95 -1.34
C THR A 303 -5.15 -0.88 -0.30
N LEU A 304 -6.29 -0.18 -0.37
CA LEU A 304 -6.66 0.83 0.61
C LEU A 304 -6.83 0.25 2.02
N LYS A 305 -7.41 -0.96 2.15
CA LYS A 305 -7.51 -1.64 3.46
C LYS A 305 -6.13 -1.95 4.05
N LEU A 306 -5.18 -2.39 3.23
CA LEU A 306 -3.79 -2.62 3.67
C LEU A 306 -3.13 -1.32 4.13
N LEU A 307 -3.22 -0.25 3.34
CA LEU A 307 -2.61 1.04 3.64
C LEU A 307 -3.23 1.70 4.88
N LEU A 308 -4.53 1.62 5.03
CA LEU A 308 -5.26 2.21 6.17
C LEU A 308 -5.25 1.33 7.42
N GLU A 309 -4.85 0.05 7.30
CA GLU A 309 -4.97 -0.97 8.37
C GLU A 309 -6.40 -1.13 8.89
N VAL A 310 -7.37 -1.08 7.99
CA VAL A 310 -8.80 -1.22 8.34
C VAL A 310 -9.41 -2.49 7.78
N GLY A 311 -10.40 -3.01 8.48
CA GLY A 311 -11.16 -4.19 8.08
C GLY A 311 -10.31 -5.46 8.01
N GLN A 312 -10.68 -6.38 7.13
CA GLN A 312 -10.00 -7.67 6.94
C GLN A 312 -9.61 -7.85 5.47
N PRO A 313 -8.37 -7.53 5.07
CA PRO A 313 -7.88 -7.81 3.73
C PRO A 313 -8.02 -9.29 3.37
N LEU A 314 -8.06 -9.61 2.06
CA LEU A 314 -8.19 -10.99 1.54
C LEU A 314 -6.91 -11.83 1.72
N VAL A 315 -6.24 -11.69 2.86
CA VAL A 315 -5.09 -12.52 3.23
C VAL A 315 -5.56 -13.94 3.49
N SER A 316 -4.89 -14.93 2.92
CA SER A 316 -5.27 -16.36 2.94
C SER A 316 -6.68 -16.65 2.40
N ARG A 317 -7.21 -15.79 1.58
CA ARG A 317 -8.52 -15.94 0.94
C ARG A 317 -8.44 -15.57 -0.54
N LEU A 318 -9.09 -16.39 -1.37
CA LEU A 318 -9.29 -16.11 -2.79
C LEU A 318 -10.76 -15.79 -3.01
N LEU A 319 -11.05 -14.56 -3.39
CA LEU A 319 -12.37 -14.13 -3.84
C LEU A 319 -12.55 -14.50 -5.31
N HIS A 320 -13.66 -15.15 -5.62
CA HIS A 320 -14.12 -15.44 -6.98
C HIS A 320 -15.35 -14.59 -7.27
N TYR A 321 -15.39 -13.96 -8.42
CA TYR A 321 -16.56 -13.28 -8.96
C TYR A 321 -16.96 -13.90 -10.28
N ASN A 322 -18.25 -14.18 -10.47
CA ASN A 322 -18.81 -14.64 -11.73
C ASN A 322 -19.91 -13.66 -12.18
N ALA A 323 -19.72 -13.02 -13.32
CA ALA A 323 -20.65 -12.03 -13.82
C ALA A 323 -21.94 -12.61 -14.42
N LEU A 324 -21.95 -13.91 -14.78
CA LEU A 324 -23.13 -14.53 -15.37
C LEU A 324 -24.29 -14.69 -14.36
N ASP A 325 -23.94 -14.88 -13.09
CA ASP A 325 -24.91 -15.05 -12.00
C ASP A 325 -24.73 -14.01 -10.87
N ALA A 326 -23.81 -13.04 -11.08
CA ALA A 326 -23.44 -12.01 -10.10
C ALA A 326 -22.99 -12.56 -8.74
N SER A 327 -22.45 -13.78 -8.70
CA SER A 327 -22.06 -14.44 -7.46
C SER A 327 -20.65 -14.06 -7.02
N PHE A 328 -20.48 -13.92 -5.69
CA PHE A 328 -19.19 -13.81 -5.02
C PHE A 328 -18.98 -15.02 -4.11
N ARG A 329 -17.87 -15.70 -4.26
CA ARG A 329 -17.49 -16.84 -3.42
C ARG A 329 -16.06 -16.66 -2.92
N THR A 330 -15.83 -16.92 -1.65
CA THR A 330 -14.49 -16.89 -1.05
C THR A 330 -14.03 -18.30 -0.72
N THR A 331 -12.82 -18.65 -1.17
CA THR A 331 -12.14 -19.90 -0.85
C THR A 331 -10.96 -19.61 0.06
N ARG A 332 -10.77 -20.41 1.11
CA ARG A 332 -9.61 -20.31 1.98
C ARG A 332 -8.37 -20.86 1.27
N LEU A 333 -7.29 -20.10 1.31
CA LEU A 333 -5.97 -20.54 0.87
C LEU A 333 -5.19 -21.10 2.06
N VAL A 334 -4.50 -22.20 1.83
CA VAL A 334 -3.68 -22.86 2.85
C VAL A 334 -2.23 -22.82 2.39
N ARG A 335 -1.32 -22.49 3.31
CA ARG A 335 0.11 -22.56 3.05
C ARG A 335 0.53 -24.01 2.87
N ASP A 336 1.28 -24.28 1.80
CA ASP A 336 1.94 -25.57 1.58
C ASP A 336 3.29 -25.58 2.31
N PRO A 337 3.50 -26.47 3.31
CA PRO A 337 4.77 -26.58 4.00
C PRO A 337 5.93 -27.00 3.08
N ALA A 338 5.63 -27.68 1.97
CA ALA A 338 6.61 -28.10 0.95
C ALA A 338 6.79 -27.06 -0.17
N CYS A 339 6.15 -25.91 -0.08
CA CYS A 339 6.25 -24.88 -1.12
C CYS A 339 7.70 -24.42 -1.31
N ARG A 340 8.21 -24.50 -2.54
CA ARG A 340 9.60 -24.12 -2.87
C ARG A 340 9.94 -22.64 -2.66
N SER A 341 8.93 -21.74 -2.57
CA SER A 341 9.14 -20.31 -2.34
C SER A 341 9.00 -19.90 -0.88
N CYS A 342 8.04 -20.45 -0.14
CA CYS A 342 7.78 -20.04 1.25
C CYS A 342 7.84 -21.20 2.27
N GLY A 343 8.00 -22.47 1.86
CA GLY A 343 7.91 -23.65 2.73
C GLY A 343 8.95 -23.71 3.86
N GLY A 344 10.14 -23.16 3.67
CA GLY A 344 11.24 -23.19 4.64
C GLY A 344 11.39 -21.93 5.49
N ARG A 345 10.39 -21.05 5.52
CA ARG A 345 10.40 -19.76 6.24
C ARG A 345 9.54 -19.80 7.49
#